data_84657f5423cdf971247294d37c3d904e
#
_entry.id   84657f5423cdf971247294d37c3d904e
#
_cell.length_a   1.000
_cell.length_b   1.000
_cell.length_c   1.000
_cell.angle_alpha   90.00
_cell.angle_beta   90.00
_cell.angle_gamma   90.00
#
_symmetry.space_group_name_H-M   'P 1'
#
loop_
_entity.id
_entity.type
_entity.pdbx_description
1 polymer ?
#
loop_
_entity_poly.entity_id
_entity_poly.type
_entity_poly.pdbx_seq_one_letter_code
_entity_poly.pdbx_strand_id
1 'polypeptide(L)'
;MRRFPLRLKIAGFAGVLVVLATSLVALFTVILPWHAKLAAQERIATALVKTALPLGIELRADGAHFDPVRVHALVTNSRGVQGLEIVYALLWDDKGHLDSVASVFNAQLLERASPALAQLCVRDKTRCLEILALGKKQAGIRRLPIRLTAEKRDGIIGRLDLGVSTTAIDAELRRSLLRDAAVLAASLLFGILGALWISRRIAQPLTDLSAMMGRLREGDFEVRAASIPHGNDEVGDLANAFDEMALGLRERERLKGTLDRYVSGDVAERILEEKDDLLLRGEVRHVTVLFLDVRGFTTISESLTPTEVVALLNEYFDVVVDRVTAHGGTLNKFIGDAAMCIWGAPKEAQNAERAAVHCALEIQTAVAALSLDRARRGLTTVGVGIGINAGEVVAGNLGAARRLEYTVIGDAVNLAQRLESQARAGEVLISQYVYDKVADEVEVVPRAAVKLKGKSQPVPLWEVKRLKLKATTEAA
;
A
#
# COMPACT_ATOMS: atom_id res chain seq x y z
N MET A 1 11.22 -5.04 8.18
CA MET A 1 11.85 -4.02 7.30
C MET A 1 10.82 -2.94 7.01
N ARG A 2 11.01 -1.70 7.50
CA ARG A 2 10.11 -0.57 7.19
C ARG A 2 10.24 -0.25 5.70
N ARG A 3 9.18 -0.50 4.92
CA ARG A 3 9.13 -0.12 3.50
C ARG A 3 9.08 1.41 3.42
N PHE A 4 10.12 2.02 2.87
CA PHE A 4 10.11 3.46 2.59
C PHE A 4 8.92 3.78 1.66
N PRO A 5 8.12 4.81 1.98
CA PRO A 5 6.98 5.20 1.15
C PRO A 5 7.45 5.57 -0.27
N LEU A 6 6.65 5.19 -1.26
CA LEU A 6 6.95 5.35 -2.70
C LEU A 6 7.36 6.79 -3.07
N ARG A 7 6.71 7.79 -2.46
CA ARG A 7 7.03 9.22 -2.63
C ARG A 7 8.46 9.58 -2.22
N LEU A 8 9.00 8.99 -1.15
CA LEU A 8 10.39 9.21 -0.72
C LEU A 8 11.39 8.55 -1.68
N LYS A 9 11.04 7.41 -2.26
CA LYS A 9 11.86 6.74 -3.27
C LYS A 9 11.92 7.55 -4.56
N ILE A 10 10.79 8.06 -5.06
CA ILE A 10 10.71 8.88 -6.27
C ILE A 10 11.44 10.21 -6.08
N ALA A 11 11.21 10.91 -4.96
CA ALA A 11 11.89 12.16 -4.65
C ALA A 11 13.41 11.97 -4.49
N GLY A 12 13.84 10.91 -3.83
CA GLY A 12 15.25 10.56 -3.67
C GLY A 12 15.93 10.26 -5.00
N PHE A 13 15.31 9.45 -5.85
CA PHE A 13 15.85 9.11 -7.17
C PHE A 13 15.96 10.34 -8.08
N ALA A 14 14.92 11.19 -8.14
CA ALA A 14 14.95 12.43 -8.90
C ALA A 14 16.03 13.38 -8.41
N GLY A 15 16.19 13.52 -7.09
CA GLY A 15 17.25 14.36 -6.49
C GLY A 15 18.66 13.89 -6.85
N VAL A 16 18.92 12.59 -6.77
CA VAL A 16 20.23 12.00 -7.14
C VAL A 16 20.54 12.24 -8.63
N LEU A 17 19.56 12.08 -9.50
CA LEU A 17 19.72 12.25 -10.94
C LEU A 17 20.03 13.70 -11.32
N VAL A 18 19.38 14.67 -10.68
CA VAL A 18 19.64 16.11 -10.85
C VAL A 18 21.04 16.46 -10.36
N VAL A 19 21.47 15.97 -9.19
CA VAL A 19 22.82 16.23 -8.66
C VAL A 19 23.89 15.65 -9.57
N LEU A 20 23.72 14.44 -10.08
CA LEU A 20 24.66 13.82 -11.02
C LEU A 20 24.78 14.61 -12.32
N ALA A 21 23.64 14.98 -12.94
CA ALA A 21 23.61 15.73 -14.18
C ALA A 21 24.29 17.11 -14.06
N THR A 22 24.00 17.84 -12.98
CA THR A 22 24.57 19.17 -12.74
C THR A 22 26.05 19.11 -12.37
N SER A 23 26.49 18.08 -11.64
CA SER A 23 27.92 17.87 -11.34
C SER A 23 28.70 17.55 -12.61
N LEU A 24 28.13 16.80 -13.53
CA LEU A 24 28.74 16.49 -14.83
C LEU A 24 28.86 17.75 -15.69
N VAL A 25 27.81 18.59 -15.73
CA VAL A 25 27.84 19.87 -16.44
C VAL A 25 28.94 20.78 -15.87
N ALA A 26 29.04 20.93 -14.56
CA ALA A 26 30.08 21.75 -13.91
C ALA A 26 31.50 21.25 -14.24
N LEU A 27 31.70 19.94 -14.31
CA LEU A 27 32.99 19.35 -14.70
C LEU A 27 33.38 19.77 -16.13
N PHE A 28 32.47 19.69 -17.07
CA PHE A 28 32.76 19.98 -18.49
C PHE A 28 32.81 21.47 -18.82
N THR A 29 32.00 22.30 -18.15
CA THR A 29 31.90 23.73 -18.47
C THR A 29 32.87 24.60 -17.72
N VAL A 30 33.35 24.19 -16.55
CA VAL A 30 34.20 25.01 -15.68
C VAL A 30 35.56 24.37 -15.46
N ILE A 31 35.62 23.18 -14.92
CA ILE A 31 36.90 22.60 -14.45
C ILE A 31 37.83 22.27 -15.61
N LEU A 32 37.34 21.56 -16.64
CA LEU A 32 38.17 21.23 -17.81
C LEU A 32 38.66 22.42 -18.60
N PRO A 33 37.81 23.44 -18.96
CA PRO A 33 38.28 24.63 -19.66
C PRO A 33 39.27 25.46 -18.84
N TRP A 34 39.11 25.54 -17.52
CA TRP A 34 40.03 26.27 -16.64
C TRP A 34 41.43 25.66 -16.65
N HIS A 35 41.52 24.29 -16.49
CA HIS A 35 42.81 23.61 -16.60
C HIS A 35 43.43 23.77 -17.98
N ALA A 36 42.64 23.68 -19.05
CA ALA A 36 43.10 23.89 -20.41
C ALA A 36 43.66 25.30 -20.66
N LYS A 37 42.98 26.34 -20.12
CA LYS A 37 43.47 27.73 -20.20
C LYS A 37 44.80 27.95 -19.47
N LEU A 38 44.93 27.37 -18.26
CA LEU A 38 46.18 27.44 -17.50
C LEU A 38 47.33 26.73 -18.21
N ALA A 39 47.08 25.57 -18.77
CA ALA A 39 48.10 24.84 -19.55
C ALA A 39 48.45 25.54 -20.85
N ALA A 40 47.50 26.19 -21.52
CA ALA A 40 47.77 27.01 -22.72
C ALA A 40 48.65 28.23 -22.37
N GLN A 41 48.38 28.95 -21.29
CA GLN A 41 49.26 30.04 -20.87
C GLN A 41 50.71 29.60 -20.61
N GLU A 42 50.90 28.46 -19.98
CA GLU A 42 52.22 27.89 -19.73
C GLU A 42 52.97 27.58 -21.03
N ARG A 43 52.27 26.98 -22.02
CA ARG A 43 52.85 26.69 -23.35
C ARG A 43 53.21 27.95 -24.10
N ILE A 44 52.33 28.96 -24.09
CA ILE A 44 52.58 30.25 -24.76
C ILE A 44 53.73 31.00 -24.12
N ALA A 45 53.79 31.07 -22.76
CA ALA A 45 54.90 31.68 -22.07
C ALA A 45 56.24 31.01 -22.37
N THR A 46 56.24 29.64 -22.38
CA THR A 46 57.43 28.88 -22.72
C THR A 46 57.86 29.09 -24.16
N ALA A 47 56.94 29.14 -25.10
CA ALA A 47 57.22 29.39 -26.52
C ALA A 47 57.79 30.82 -26.75
N LEU A 48 57.17 31.81 -26.11
CA LEU A 48 57.62 33.21 -26.16
C LEU A 48 59.07 33.37 -25.69
N VAL A 49 59.37 32.74 -24.57
CA VAL A 49 60.73 32.75 -24.02
C VAL A 49 61.73 32.06 -24.98
N LYS A 50 61.36 30.90 -25.53
CA LYS A 50 62.23 30.20 -26.47
C LYS A 50 62.53 30.99 -27.76
N THR A 51 61.58 31.77 -28.22
CA THR A 51 61.73 32.55 -29.46
C THR A 51 62.34 33.93 -29.29
N ALA A 52 62.06 34.62 -28.19
CA ALA A 52 62.48 36.01 -27.94
C ALA A 52 63.81 36.15 -27.18
N LEU A 53 64.09 35.24 -26.26
CA LEU A 53 65.26 35.31 -25.41
C LEU A 53 66.63 35.06 -26.10
N PRO A 54 66.75 34.14 -27.06
CA PRO A 54 68.04 33.94 -27.77
C PRO A 54 68.58 35.17 -28.44
N LEU A 55 67.70 36.12 -28.80
CA LEU A 55 68.07 37.37 -29.42
C LEU A 55 68.65 38.44 -28.44
N GLY A 56 68.61 38.16 -27.14
CA GLY A 56 69.08 39.11 -26.10
C GLY A 56 70.14 38.53 -25.16
N ILE A 57 70.70 37.36 -25.44
CA ILE A 57 71.74 36.75 -24.62
C ILE A 57 73.09 37.07 -25.25
N GLU A 58 73.91 37.94 -24.62
CA GLU A 58 75.31 38.13 -24.98
C GLU A 58 76.19 37.16 -24.17
N LEU A 59 76.82 36.24 -24.88
CA LEU A 59 77.82 35.33 -24.27
C LEU A 59 79.14 36.06 -24.16
N ARG A 60 79.54 36.50 -22.94
CA ARG A 60 80.85 37.05 -22.65
C ARG A 60 81.74 35.97 -21.96
N ALA A 61 83.04 36.28 -21.86
CA ALA A 61 84.00 35.31 -21.29
C ALA A 61 83.77 34.97 -19.81
N ASP A 62 83.06 35.87 -19.11
CA ASP A 62 82.70 35.78 -17.71
C ASP A 62 81.26 35.19 -17.42
N GLY A 63 80.53 34.85 -18.49
CA GLY A 63 79.20 34.23 -18.36
C GLY A 63 78.18 34.72 -19.37
N ALA A 64 76.92 34.27 -19.26
CA ALA A 64 75.81 34.79 -20.07
C ALA A 64 75.25 36.05 -19.45
N HIS A 65 75.32 37.16 -20.19
CA HIS A 65 74.70 38.42 -19.78
C HIS A 65 73.37 38.61 -20.55
N PHE A 66 72.35 39.04 -19.86
CA PHE A 66 71.04 39.32 -20.39
C PHE A 66 70.88 40.79 -20.69
N ASP A 67 70.40 41.14 -21.89
CA ASP A 67 70.09 42.56 -22.20
C ASP A 67 68.85 43.02 -21.44
N PRO A 68 69.00 43.94 -20.47
CA PRO A 68 67.88 44.40 -19.64
C PRO A 68 66.76 45.06 -20.45
N VAL A 69 67.10 45.71 -21.57
CA VAL A 69 66.15 46.42 -22.43
C VAL A 69 65.19 45.43 -23.13
N ARG A 70 65.74 44.29 -23.57
CA ARG A 70 64.95 43.26 -24.26
C ARG A 70 64.11 42.49 -23.29
N VAL A 71 64.58 42.16 -22.09
CA VAL A 71 63.78 41.51 -21.05
C VAL A 71 62.67 42.46 -20.59
N HIS A 72 62.95 43.74 -20.46
CA HIS A 72 61.94 44.74 -20.16
C HIS A 72 60.90 44.88 -21.27
N ALA A 73 61.30 44.86 -22.53
CA ALA A 73 60.35 44.81 -23.66
C ALA A 73 59.49 43.60 -23.65
N LEU A 74 60.01 42.41 -23.27
CA LEU A 74 59.26 41.18 -23.16
C LEU A 74 58.13 41.28 -22.10
N VAL A 75 58.43 41.89 -20.93
CA VAL A 75 57.45 42.04 -19.87
C VAL A 75 56.43 43.12 -20.20
N THR A 76 56.85 44.26 -20.81
CA THR A 76 55.95 45.36 -21.10
C THR A 76 55.09 45.13 -22.34
N ASN A 77 55.62 44.47 -23.37
CA ASN A 77 54.93 44.25 -24.63
C ASN A 77 54.18 42.91 -24.72
N SER A 78 54.21 42.13 -23.65
CA SER A 78 53.52 40.80 -23.61
C SER A 78 52.02 40.88 -23.81
N ARG A 79 51.37 42.05 -23.63
CA ARG A 79 49.92 42.25 -23.82
C ARG A 79 49.38 41.89 -25.22
N GLY A 80 50.25 41.87 -26.23
CA GLY A 80 49.85 41.58 -27.63
C GLY A 80 49.77 40.10 -27.95
N VAL A 81 50.22 39.21 -27.08
CA VAL A 81 50.31 37.77 -27.40
C VAL A 81 49.23 37.00 -26.61
N GLN A 82 48.11 36.78 -27.27
CA GLN A 82 47.02 35.85 -26.81
C GLN A 82 46.58 36.01 -25.35
N GLY A 83 46.58 37.25 -24.81
CA GLY A 83 46.10 37.49 -23.46
C GLY A 83 47.06 37.06 -22.34
N LEU A 84 48.32 36.83 -22.63
CA LEU A 84 49.35 36.55 -21.63
C LEU A 84 49.82 37.86 -20.98
N GLU A 85 49.63 38.05 -19.70
CA GLU A 85 50.11 39.21 -18.94
C GLU A 85 51.30 38.77 -18.08
N ILE A 86 52.52 39.13 -18.46
CA ILE A 86 53.73 38.85 -17.66
C ILE A 86 53.88 39.95 -16.63
N VAL A 87 53.79 39.57 -15.38
CA VAL A 87 53.90 40.49 -14.22
C VAL A 87 55.34 40.78 -13.87
N TYR A 88 56.21 39.79 -13.93
CA TYR A 88 57.63 39.90 -13.70
C TYR A 88 58.47 38.86 -14.44
N ALA A 89 59.73 39.13 -14.65
CA ALA A 89 60.73 38.21 -15.11
C ALA A 89 61.97 38.27 -14.24
N LEU A 90 62.28 37.18 -13.55
CA LEU A 90 63.47 37.04 -12.70
C LEU A 90 64.50 36.18 -13.42
N LEU A 91 65.68 36.71 -13.60
CA LEU A 91 66.78 36.04 -14.26
C LEU A 91 67.78 35.56 -13.23
N TRP A 92 68.24 34.33 -13.43
CA TRP A 92 69.24 33.67 -12.60
C TRP A 92 70.39 33.24 -13.44
N ASP A 93 71.61 33.45 -12.97
CA ASP A 93 72.80 32.95 -13.61
C ASP A 93 72.94 31.42 -13.55
N ASP A 94 73.98 30.85 -14.10
CA ASP A 94 74.34 29.42 -14.07
C ASP A 94 74.69 28.93 -12.64
N LYS A 95 75.10 29.87 -11.75
CA LYS A 95 75.45 29.60 -10.37
C LYS A 95 74.25 29.76 -9.41
N GLY A 96 73.11 30.19 -9.91
CA GLY A 96 71.85 30.37 -9.14
C GLY A 96 71.78 31.72 -8.42
N HIS A 97 72.56 32.73 -8.81
CA HIS A 97 72.41 34.10 -8.29
C HIS A 97 71.38 34.85 -9.12
N LEU A 98 70.61 35.71 -8.43
CA LEU A 98 69.60 36.57 -9.08
C LEU A 98 70.29 37.76 -9.78
N ASP A 99 70.14 37.91 -11.08
CA ASP A 99 70.54 39.05 -11.82
C ASP A 99 69.51 40.21 -11.59
N SER A 100 69.77 41.07 -10.64
CA SER A 100 68.90 42.21 -10.27
C SER A 100 68.83 43.31 -11.34
N VAL A 101 69.84 43.44 -12.22
CA VAL A 101 69.85 44.42 -13.28
C VAL A 101 68.92 44.00 -14.45
N ALA A 102 69.04 42.75 -14.85
CA ALA A 102 68.24 42.23 -15.94
C ALA A 102 66.83 41.75 -15.52
N SER A 103 66.61 41.59 -14.20
CA SER A 103 65.26 41.21 -13.67
C SER A 103 64.34 42.42 -13.68
N VAL A 104 63.13 42.27 -14.15
CA VAL A 104 62.13 43.28 -14.38
C VAL A 104 60.75 42.91 -13.90
N PHE A 105 59.92 43.88 -13.63
CA PHE A 105 58.53 43.71 -13.30
C PHE A 105 57.64 44.79 -13.95
N ASN A 106 56.36 44.43 -14.24
CA ASN A 106 55.37 45.41 -14.71
C ASN A 106 54.57 45.89 -13.49
N ALA A 107 54.81 47.16 -13.12
CA ALA A 107 54.25 47.81 -11.93
C ALA A 107 52.69 47.80 -11.99
N GLN A 108 52.11 48.12 -13.14
CA GLN A 108 50.63 48.15 -13.30
C GLN A 108 49.97 46.78 -13.13
N LEU A 109 50.57 45.70 -13.67
CA LEU A 109 50.07 44.36 -13.53
C LEU A 109 50.31 43.80 -12.12
N LEU A 110 51.43 44.16 -11.50
CA LEU A 110 51.75 43.81 -10.13
C LEU A 110 50.77 44.45 -9.14
N GLU A 111 50.41 45.74 -9.36
CA GLU A 111 49.43 46.49 -8.57
C GLU A 111 48.05 45.82 -8.63
N ARG A 112 47.60 45.32 -9.81
CA ARG A 112 46.36 44.58 -9.97
C ARG A 112 46.38 43.24 -9.25
N ALA A 113 47.52 42.55 -9.23
CA ALA A 113 47.65 41.23 -8.63
C ALA A 113 47.90 41.31 -7.12
N SER A 114 48.75 42.26 -6.68
CA SER A 114 49.16 42.44 -5.29
C SER A 114 49.54 43.90 -5.01
N PRO A 115 48.56 44.75 -4.61
CA PRO A 115 48.83 46.18 -4.37
C PRO A 115 49.94 46.43 -3.35
N ALA A 116 49.98 45.63 -2.27
CA ALA A 116 51.01 45.80 -1.23
C ALA A 116 52.41 45.49 -1.76
N LEU A 117 52.58 44.51 -2.60
CA LEU A 117 53.84 44.15 -3.21
C LEU A 117 54.25 45.18 -4.26
N ALA A 118 53.31 45.73 -5.03
CA ALA A 118 53.59 46.77 -6.01
C ALA A 118 54.14 48.08 -5.31
N GLN A 119 53.55 48.47 -4.21
CA GLN A 119 54.08 49.64 -3.43
C GLN A 119 55.52 49.42 -2.92
N LEU A 120 55.81 48.21 -2.45
CA LEU A 120 57.16 47.85 -2.05
C LEU A 120 58.13 47.91 -3.23
N CYS A 121 57.72 47.32 -4.38
CA CYS A 121 58.56 47.32 -5.59
C CYS A 121 58.87 48.70 -6.16
N VAL A 122 57.98 49.64 -5.99
CA VAL A 122 58.21 51.04 -6.37
C VAL A 122 59.21 51.75 -5.41
N ARG A 123 59.22 51.38 -4.09
CA ARG A 123 60.08 51.95 -3.10
C ARG A 123 61.51 51.39 -3.13
N ASP A 124 61.58 50.03 -3.25
CA ASP A 124 62.83 49.28 -3.21
C ASP A 124 62.81 48.14 -4.19
N LYS A 125 63.33 48.33 -5.42
CA LYS A 125 63.36 47.31 -6.47
C LYS A 125 64.10 46.06 -6.05
N THR A 126 65.25 46.21 -5.34
CA THR A 126 66.08 45.06 -4.97
C THR A 126 65.36 44.15 -4.00
N ARG A 127 64.76 44.70 -2.96
CA ARG A 127 63.98 43.97 -1.95
C ARG A 127 62.70 43.35 -2.55
N CYS A 128 62.10 44.03 -3.51
CA CYS A 128 61.00 43.49 -4.27
C CYS A 128 61.38 42.21 -5.03
N LEU A 129 62.48 42.26 -5.77
CA LEU A 129 62.98 41.15 -6.56
C LEU A 129 63.37 39.95 -5.67
N GLU A 130 63.98 40.20 -4.52
CA GLU A 130 64.27 39.19 -3.52
C GLU A 130 62.99 38.48 -3.01
N ILE A 131 61.96 39.26 -2.70
CA ILE A 131 60.66 38.71 -2.24
C ILE A 131 60.01 37.86 -3.35
N LEU A 132 60.05 38.33 -4.57
CA LEU A 132 59.59 37.59 -5.72
C LEU A 132 60.42 36.32 -5.96
N ALA A 133 61.70 36.40 -5.72
CA ALA A 133 62.67 35.32 -5.82
C ALA A 133 62.44 34.21 -4.76
N LEU A 134 62.05 34.60 -3.53
CA LEU A 134 61.70 33.67 -2.45
C LEU A 134 60.53 32.73 -2.77
N GLY A 135 59.83 32.97 -3.86
CA GLY A 135 58.86 32.02 -4.43
C GLY A 135 57.60 31.79 -3.59
N LYS A 136 57.28 32.70 -2.62
CA LYS A 136 56.01 32.60 -1.88
C LYS A 136 54.84 32.73 -2.85
N LYS A 137 53.88 31.78 -2.75
CA LYS A 137 52.64 31.78 -3.55
C LYS A 137 51.91 33.11 -3.39
N GLN A 138 51.79 33.88 -4.45
CA GLN A 138 51.11 35.17 -4.44
C GLN A 138 49.74 34.99 -5.13
N ALA A 139 48.69 35.60 -4.56
CA ALA A 139 47.37 35.57 -5.15
C ALA A 139 47.38 36.25 -6.54
N GLY A 140 46.80 35.62 -7.53
CA GLY A 140 46.70 36.17 -8.90
C GLY A 140 47.99 36.10 -9.75
N ILE A 141 49.06 35.48 -9.24
CA ILE A 141 50.31 35.34 -9.99
C ILE A 141 50.75 33.86 -9.97
N ARG A 142 50.98 33.29 -11.15
CA ARG A 142 51.54 31.95 -11.30
C ARG A 142 53.00 32.06 -11.72
N ARG A 143 53.92 31.42 -10.99
CA ARG A 143 55.35 31.36 -11.32
C ARG A 143 55.61 30.19 -12.29
N LEU A 144 56.32 30.50 -13.38
CA LEU A 144 56.71 29.56 -14.42
C LEU A 144 58.24 29.55 -14.52
N PRO A 145 58.92 28.53 -13.95
CA PRO A 145 60.37 28.41 -14.09
C PRO A 145 60.73 27.83 -15.45
N ILE A 146 61.56 28.54 -16.22
CA ILE A 146 62.00 28.13 -17.54
C ILE A 146 63.53 28.03 -17.53
N ARG A 147 64.06 26.84 -17.87
CA ARG A 147 65.50 26.62 -18.01
C ARG A 147 65.99 27.19 -19.35
N LEU A 148 67.04 27.94 -19.30
CA LEU A 148 67.66 28.55 -20.48
C LEU A 148 68.86 27.71 -20.89
N THR A 149 68.89 27.25 -22.15
CA THR A 149 69.99 26.47 -22.75
C THR A 149 70.56 27.21 -23.96
N ALA A 150 71.89 27.26 -24.17
CA ALA A 150 72.50 27.84 -25.37
C ALA A 150 72.77 26.75 -26.41
N GLU A 151 72.44 27.05 -27.70
CA GLU A 151 72.66 26.12 -28.82
C GLU A 151 74.13 25.72 -29.05
N LYS A 152 75.09 26.44 -28.51
CA LYS A 152 76.54 26.25 -28.74
C LYS A 152 77.32 25.68 -27.52
N ARG A 153 76.70 25.45 -26.37
CA ARG A 153 77.27 24.83 -25.20
C ARG A 153 76.28 23.85 -24.60
N ASP A 154 76.73 22.60 -24.44
CA ASP A 154 75.94 21.58 -23.70
C ASP A 154 75.90 21.99 -22.21
N GLY A 155 74.98 22.84 -21.84
CA GLY A 155 74.78 23.24 -20.48
C GLY A 155 73.64 24.26 -20.26
N ILE A 156 73.16 24.31 -19.03
CA ILE A 156 72.16 25.30 -18.59
C ILE A 156 72.92 26.62 -18.38
N ILE A 157 72.60 27.67 -19.12
CA ILE A 157 73.19 29.00 -18.99
C ILE A 157 72.50 29.86 -17.94
N GLY A 158 71.33 29.44 -17.44
CA GLY A 158 70.59 30.16 -16.41
C GLY A 158 69.18 29.69 -16.31
N ARG A 159 68.39 30.39 -15.46
CA ARG A 159 66.98 30.14 -15.30
C ARG A 159 66.19 31.44 -15.36
N LEU A 160 65.08 31.44 -16.03
CA LEU A 160 64.11 32.51 -16.08
C LEU A 160 62.85 32.10 -15.32
N ASP A 161 62.48 32.85 -14.29
CA ASP A 161 61.22 32.68 -13.60
C ASP A 161 60.24 33.79 -14.06
N LEU A 162 59.22 33.42 -14.78
CA LEU A 162 58.15 34.31 -15.19
C LEU A 162 56.98 34.25 -14.20
N GLY A 163 56.55 35.44 -13.76
CA GLY A 163 55.28 35.60 -13.05
C GLY A 163 54.18 35.99 -14.03
N VAL A 164 53.20 35.12 -14.19
CA VAL A 164 52.06 35.33 -15.11
C VAL A 164 50.82 35.65 -14.31
N SER A 165 50.07 36.68 -14.72
CA SER A 165 48.82 37.07 -14.08
C SER A 165 47.73 36.00 -14.36
N THR A 166 47.08 35.55 -13.30
CA THR A 166 45.90 34.69 -13.37
C THR A 166 44.59 35.41 -13.02
N THR A 167 44.67 36.71 -12.72
CA THR A 167 43.53 37.49 -12.19
C THR A 167 42.32 37.49 -13.11
N ALA A 168 42.52 37.56 -14.44
CA ALA A 168 41.42 37.50 -15.42
C ALA A 168 40.78 36.12 -15.47
N ILE A 169 41.61 35.06 -15.38
CA ILE A 169 41.13 33.65 -15.37
C ILE A 169 40.39 33.36 -14.08
N ASP A 170 40.91 33.82 -12.94
CA ASP A 170 40.27 33.60 -11.63
C ASP A 170 38.92 34.33 -11.53
N ALA A 171 38.82 35.56 -12.13
CA ALA A 171 37.57 36.32 -12.20
C ALA A 171 36.54 35.62 -13.11
N GLU A 172 36.96 35.07 -14.24
CA GLU A 172 36.09 34.28 -15.15
C GLU A 172 35.63 33.00 -14.49
N LEU A 173 36.51 32.28 -13.78
CA LEU A 173 36.19 31.09 -12.99
C LEU A 173 35.14 31.39 -11.94
N ARG A 174 35.33 32.47 -11.14
CA ARG A 174 34.36 32.88 -10.12
C ARG A 174 32.97 33.16 -10.72
N ARG A 175 32.91 33.86 -11.86
CA ARG A 175 31.63 34.15 -12.54
C ARG A 175 30.98 32.86 -13.07
N SER A 176 31.77 31.93 -13.62
CA SER A 176 31.27 30.62 -14.08
C SER A 176 30.74 29.78 -12.92
N LEU A 177 31.47 29.70 -11.81
CA LEU A 177 31.05 28.99 -10.61
C LEU A 177 29.73 29.53 -10.04
N LEU A 178 29.57 30.87 -10.01
CA LEU A 178 28.34 31.49 -9.53
C LEU A 178 27.15 31.18 -10.45
N ARG A 179 27.34 31.19 -11.78
CA ARG A 179 26.30 30.83 -12.73
C ARG A 179 25.89 29.35 -12.58
N ASP A 180 26.88 28.48 -12.49
CA ASP A 180 26.62 27.04 -12.38
C ASP A 180 25.98 26.68 -11.03
N ALA A 181 26.36 27.34 -9.95
CA ALA A 181 25.69 27.23 -8.66
C ALA A 181 24.21 27.68 -8.72
N ALA A 182 23.91 28.76 -9.45
CA ALA A 182 22.55 29.21 -9.66
C ALA A 182 21.72 28.22 -10.49
N VAL A 183 22.31 27.68 -11.54
CA VAL A 183 21.66 26.63 -12.38
C VAL A 183 21.40 25.38 -11.54
N LEU A 184 22.37 24.95 -10.72
CA LEU A 184 22.22 23.81 -9.81
C LEU A 184 21.06 24.05 -8.83
N ALA A 185 21.04 25.20 -8.19
CA ALA A 185 19.99 25.54 -7.24
C ALA A 185 18.60 25.56 -7.90
N ALA A 186 18.49 26.15 -9.08
CA ALA A 186 17.23 26.17 -9.85
C ALA A 186 16.79 24.76 -10.26
N SER A 187 17.71 23.92 -10.73
CA SER A 187 17.42 22.53 -11.13
C SER A 187 16.98 21.68 -9.95
N LEU A 188 17.63 21.83 -8.78
CA LEU A 188 17.24 21.17 -7.53
C LEU A 188 15.83 21.59 -7.09
N LEU A 189 15.54 22.88 -7.11
CA LEU A 189 14.22 23.41 -6.77
C LEU A 189 13.15 22.84 -7.71
N PHE A 190 13.41 22.84 -9.02
CA PHE A 190 12.49 22.30 -10.03
C PHE A 190 12.27 20.79 -9.84
N GLY A 191 13.33 20.04 -9.55
CA GLY A 191 13.27 18.61 -9.24
C GLY A 191 12.42 18.30 -8.00
N ILE A 192 12.60 19.08 -6.92
CA ILE A 192 11.81 18.92 -5.70
C ILE A 192 10.34 19.25 -5.95
N LEU A 193 10.04 20.36 -6.63
CA LEU A 193 8.66 20.73 -6.95
C LEU A 193 7.99 19.68 -7.86
N GLY A 194 8.71 19.18 -8.86
CA GLY A 194 8.23 18.11 -9.73
C GLY A 194 7.95 16.80 -8.96
N ALA A 195 8.86 16.41 -8.06
CA ALA A 195 8.70 15.23 -7.23
C ALA A 195 7.49 15.36 -6.27
N LEU A 196 7.28 16.52 -5.67
CA LEU A 196 6.13 16.81 -4.83
C LEU A 196 4.82 16.78 -5.64
N TRP A 197 4.84 17.31 -6.85
CA TRP A 197 3.68 17.30 -7.75
C TRP A 197 3.30 15.86 -8.15
N ILE A 198 4.26 15.05 -8.60
CA ILE A 198 4.04 13.63 -8.94
C ILE A 198 3.56 12.85 -7.72
N SER A 199 4.16 13.10 -6.54
CA SER A 199 3.77 12.44 -5.30
C SER A 199 2.30 12.68 -4.95
N ARG A 200 1.81 13.92 -5.10
CA ARG A 200 0.42 14.28 -4.80
C ARG A 200 -0.55 13.84 -5.87
N ARG A 201 -0.14 13.88 -7.14
CA ARG A 201 -1.02 13.61 -8.27
C ARG A 201 -1.15 12.12 -8.61
N ILE A 202 -0.13 11.32 -8.33
CA ILE A 202 -0.07 9.90 -8.71
C ILE A 202 0.13 8.99 -7.51
N ALA A 203 1.20 9.21 -6.72
CA ALA A 203 1.57 8.25 -5.69
C ALA A 203 0.59 8.20 -4.52
N GLN A 204 0.03 9.32 -4.11
CA GLN A 204 -0.90 9.39 -2.99
C GLN A 204 -2.26 8.77 -3.34
N PRO A 205 -2.93 9.12 -4.44
CA PRO A 205 -4.19 8.47 -4.85
C PRO A 205 -4.08 6.94 -4.98
N LEU A 206 -2.98 6.43 -5.58
CA LEU A 206 -2.75 4.99 -5.68
C LEU A 206 -2.57 4.31 -4.31
N THR A 207 -1.93 4.99 -3.36
CA THR A 207 -1.78 4.47 -1.99
C THR A 207 -3.13 4.42 -1.27
N ASP A 208 -3.93 5.47 -1.45
CA ASP A 208 -5.26 5.58 -0.85
C ASP A 208 -6.22 4.54 -1.45
N LEU A 209 -6.21 4.35 -2.78
CA LEU A 209 -6.94 3.26 -3.45
C LEU A 209 -6.52 1.88 -2.95
N SER A 210 -5.22 1.65 -2.78
CA SER A 210 -4.73 0.38 -2.23
C SER A 210 -5.22 0.13 -0.80
N ALA A 211 -5.29 1.16 0.03
CA ALA A 211 -5.85 1.06 1.39
C ALA A 211 -7.37 0.77 1.36
N MET A 212 -8.11 1.42 0.44
CA MET A 212 -9.54 1.16 0.26
C MET A 212 -9.83 -0.25 -0.25
N MET A 213 -9.00 -0.79 -1.16
CA MET A 213 -9.09 -2.21 -1.56
C MET A 213 -8.90 -3.16 -0.37
N GLY A 214 -8.02 -2.81 0.57
CA GLY A 214 -7.85 -3.55 1.83
C GLY A 214 -9.14 -3.58 2.65
N ARG A 215 -9.79 -2.43 2.85
CA ARG A 215 -11.07 -2.32 3.56
C ARG A 215 -12.20 -3.07 2.85
N LEU A 216 -12.29 -2.95 1.52
CA LEU A 216 -13.26 -3.67 0.71
C LEU A 216 -13.12 -5.19 0.88
N ARG A 217 -11.88 -5.71 0.94
CA ARG A 217 -11.61 -7.12 1.21
C ARG A 217 -12.03 -7.56 2.61
N GLU A 218 -12.00 -6.66 3.59
CA GLU A 218 -12.46 -6.90 4.97
C GLU A 218 -13.98 -6.79 5.13
N GLY A 219 -14.71 -6.53 4.01
CA GLY A 219 -16.17 -6.47 4.00
C GLY A 219 -16.75 -5.07 4.16
N ASP A 220 -15.93 -4.02 4.16
CA ASP A 220 -16.43 -2.64 4.17
C ASP A 220 -16.79 -2.19 2.73
N PHE A 221 -18.02 -2.45 2.34
CA PHE A 221 -18.54 -2.10 1.01
C PHE A 221 -19.01 -0.64 0.89
N GLU A 222 -18.90 0.17 1.97
CA GLU A 222 -19.26 1.59 1.94
C GLU A 222 -18.13 2.51 1.47
N VAL A 223 -16.92 1.98 1.29
CA VAL A 223 -15.76 2.73 0.79
C VAL A 223 -16.02 3.31 -0.60
N ARG A 224 -15.58 4.57 -0.82
CA ARG A 224 -15.71 5.27 -2.11
C ARG A 224 -14.42 6.01 -2.42
N ALA A 225 -13.97 5.86 -3.66
CA ALA A 225 -12.80 6.57 -4.19
C ALA A 225 -13.13 8.03 -4.56
N ALA A 226 -14.39 8.43 -4.62
CA ALA A 226 -14.80 9.81 -4.85
C ALA A 226 -14.25 10.83 -3.83
N SER A 227 -13.80 10.39 -2.66
CA SER A 227 -13.10 11.21 -1.67
C SER A 227 -11.63 11.48 -1.99
N ILE A 228 -11.05 10.77 -2.97
CA ILE A 228 -9.66 10.93 -3.40
C ILE A 228 -9.62 12.02 -4.48
N PRO A 229 -8.78 13.06 -4.32
CA PRO A 229 -8.59 14.04 -5.40
C PRO A 229 -7.98 13.35 -6.62
N HIS A 230 -8.74 13.20 -7.68
CA HIS A 230 -8.30 12.63 -8.96
C HIS A 230 -8.70 13.53 -10.12
N GLY A 231 -7.94 13.47 -11.23
CA GLY A 231 -8.23 14.21 -12.46
C GLY A 231 -8.95 13.34 -13.48
N ASN A 232 -9.15 13.89 -14.68
CA ASN A 232 -9.59 13.13 -15.85
C ASN A 232 -8.37 12.47 -16.51
N ASP A 233 -7.74 11.53 -15.79
CA ASP A 233 -6.58 10.78 -16.21
C ASP A 233 -6.75 9.30 -15.82
N GLU A 234 -5.77 8.46 -16.10
CA GLU A 234 -5.81 7.02 -15.84
C GLU A 234 -6.02 6.69 -14.35
N VAL A 235 -5.61 7.59 -13.46
CA VAL A 235 -5.85 7.43 -12.00
C VAL A 235 -7.31 7.69 -11.68
N GLY A 236 -7.93 8.67 -12.35
CA GLY A 236 -9.36 8.93 -12.26
C GLY A 236 -10.19 7.77 -12.79
N ASP A 237 -9.83 7.21 -13.94
CA ASP A 237 -10.50 6.03 -14.52
C ASP A 237 -10.41 4.83 -13.56
N LEU A 238 -9.26 4.61 -12.93
CA LEU A 238 -9.08 3.55 -11.94
C LEU A 238 -9.95 3.78 -10.68
N ALA A 239 -10.06 5.02 -10.22
CA ALA A 239 -10.92 5.38 -9.10
C ALA A 239 -12.40 5.12 -9.41
N ASN A 240 -12.87 5.50 -10.61
CA ASN A 240 -14.23 5.23 -11.07
C ASN A 240 -14.52 3.72 -11.18
N ALA A 241 -13.60 2.95 -11.78
CA ALA A 241 -13.73 1.50 -11.88
C ALA A 241 -13.77 0.81 -10.50
N PHE A 242 -12.99 1.33 -9.53
CA PHE A 242 -13.07 0.88 -8.15
C PHE A 242 -14.46 1.13 -7.53
N ASP A 243 -15.02 2.34 -7.73
CA ASP A 243 -16.34 2.69 -7.20
C ASP A 243 -17.45 1.83 -7.81
N GLU A 244 -17.39 1.56 -9.13
CA GLU A 244 -18.34 0.65 -9.80
C GLU A 244 -18.25 -0.77 -9.23
N MET A 245 -17.04 -1.30 -9.01
CA MET A 245 -16.83 -2.60 -8.39
C MET A 245 -17.36 -2.64 -6.96
N ALA A 246 -17.08 -1.63 -6.14
CA ALA A 246 -17.56 -1.54 -4.76
C ALA A 246 -19.10 -1.48 -4.70
N LEU A 247 -19.73 -0.74 -5.63
CA LEU A 247 -21.20 -0.70 -5.79
C LEU A 247 -21.77 -2.08 -6.15
N GLY A 248 -21.16 -2.77 -7.10
CA GLY A 248 -21.58 -4.12 -7.52
C GLY A 248 -21.48 -5.13 -6.36
N LEU A 249 -20.40 -5.09 -5.58
CA LEU A 249 -20.23 -5.95 -4.41
C LEU A 249 -21.25 -5.64 -3.30
N ARG A 250 -21.50 -4.36 -3.04
CA ARG A 250 -22.53 -3.91 -2.09
C ARG A 250 -23.92 -4.40 -2.47
N GLU A 251 -24.29 -4.25 -3.75
CA GLU A 251 -25.60 -4.72 -4.22
C GLU A 251 -25.73 -6.23 -4.14
N ARG A 252 -24.66 -6.97 -4.46
CA ARG A 252 -24.61 -8.44 -4.27
C ARG A 252 -24.81 -8.83 -2.81
N GLU A 253 -24.14 -8.16 -1.88
CA GLU A 253 -24.28 -8.45 -0.45
C GLU A 253 -25.68 -8.08 0.07
N ARG A 254 -26.25 -6.98 -0.41
CA ARG A 254 -27.63 -6.59 -0.10
C ARG A 254 -28.63 -7.61 -0.62
N LEU A 255 -28.44 -8.10 -1.86
CA LEU A 255 -29.29 -9.16 -2.44
C LEU A 255 -29.15 -10.46 -1.63
N LYS A 256 -27.92 -10.84 -1.23
CA LYS A 256 -27.68 -12.00 -0.37
C LYS A 256 -28.43 -11.85 0.96
N GLY A 257 -28.24 -10.75 1.68
CA GLY A 257 -28.96 -10.50 2.94
C GLY A 257 -30.48 -10.42 2.78
N THR A 258 -30.99 -10.07 1.60
CA THR A 258 -32.41 -10.12 1.30
C THR A 258 -32.85 -11.58 1.08
N LEU A 259 -32.08 -12.36 0.30
CA LEU A 259 -32.36 -13.79 0.09
C LEU A 259 -32.36 -14.58 1.40
N ASP A 260 -31.44 -14.30 2.32
CA ASP A 260 -31.35 -14.94 3.65
C ASP A 260 -32.62 -14.72 4.50
N ARG A 261 -33.43 -13.69 4.21
CA ARG A 261 -34.73 -13.47 4.88
C ARG A 261 -35.87 -14.28 4.27
N TYR A 262 -35.77 -14.64 2.99
CA TYR A 262 -36.82 -15.40 2.29
C TYR A 262 -36.50 -16.88 2.18
N VAL A 263 -35.22 -17.26 2.28
CA VAL A 263 -34.72 -18.63 2.23
C VAL A 263 -33.74 -18.78 3.38
N SER A 264 -33.76 -19.92 4.10
CA SER A 264 -32.77 -20.11 5.18
C SER A 264 -31.35 -19.96 4.66
N GLY A 265 -30.46 -19.33 5.46
CA GLY A 265 -29.08 -19.02 5.06
C GLY A 265 -28.32 -20.21 4.48
N ASP A 266 -28.53 -21.42 5.06
CA ASP A 266 -27.92 -22.66 4.58
C ASP A 266 -28.38 -23.06 3.17
N VAL A 267 -29.62 -22.77 2.81
CA VAL A 267 -30.16 -23.03 1.46
C VAL A 267 -29.68 -21.95 0.49
N ALA A 268 -29.62 -20.69 0.92
CA ALA A 268 -29.09 -19.60 0.11
C ALA A 268 -27.60 -19.81 -0.22
N GLU A 269 -26.80 -20.27 0.74
CA GLU A 269 -25.38 -20.59 0.56
C GLU A 269 -25.22 -21.71 -0.48
N ARG A 270 -26.02 -22.77 -0.37
CA ARG A 270 -26.00 -23.88 -1.32
C ARG A 270 -26.40 -23.47 -2.74
N ILE A 271 -27.41 -22.61 -2.89
CA ILE A 271 -27.81 -22.05 -4.20
C ILE A 271 -26.70 -21.24 -4.84
N LEU A 272 -25.89 -20.52 -4.04
CA LEU A 272 -24.78 -19.70 -4.53
C LEU A 272 -23.53 -20.54 -4.88
N GLU A 273 -23.37 -21.72 -4.27
CA GLU A 273 -22.23 -22.62 -4.50
C GLU A 273 -22.47 -23.60 -5.67
N GLU A 274 -23.71 -24.03 -5.90
CA GLU A 274 -24.03 -25.00 -6.95
C GLU A 274 -24.18 -24.34 -8.32
N LYS A 275 -23.43 -24.83 -9.31
CA LYS A 275 -23.61 -24.49 -10.73
C LYS A 275 -24.93 -25.08 -11.26
N ASP A 276 -25.58 -24.36 -12.17
CA ASP A 276 -26.92 -24.56 -12.72
C ASP A 276 -27.38 -26.03 -12.99
N ASP A 277 -26.47 -26.95 -13.24
CA ASP A 277 -26.80 -28.35 -13.63
C ASP A 277 -27.17 -29.28 -12.46
N LEU A 278 -26.86 -28.90 -11.21
CA LEU A 278 -27.13 -29.72 -10.01
C LEU A 278 -28.42 -29.29 -9.28
N LEU A 279 -29.00 -28.17 -9.65
CA LEU A 279 -30.16 -27.56 -8.98
C LEU A 279 -31.45 -28.44 -9.01
N LEU A 280 -31.58 -29.43 -9.92
CA LEU A 280 -32.77 -30.23 -10.09
C LEU A 280 -32.60 -31.69 -9.60
N ARG A 281 -31.45 -32.08 -9.03
CA ARG A 281 -31.22 -33.44 -8.53
C ARG A 281 -31.47 -33.51 -7.03
N GLY A 282 -32.47 -34.30 -6.64
CA GLY A 282 -32.68 -34.71 -5.25
C GLY A 282 -31.68 -35.82 -4.87
N GLU A 283 -31.21 -35.79 -3.64
CA GLU A 283 -30.34 -36.81 -3.04
C GLU A 283 -31.04 -37.51 -1.87
N VAL A 284 -30.79 -38.79 -1.72
CA VAL A 284 -31.31 -39.56 -0.57
C VAL A 284 -30.46 -39.18 0.64
N ARG A 285 -31.14 -38.69 1.69
CA ARG A 285 -30.51 -38.32 2.96
C ARG A 285 -31.30 -38.85 4.13
N HIS A 286 -30.59 -39.17 5.21
CA HIS A 286 -31.22 -39.40 6.49
C HIS A 286 -31.40 -38.07 7.21
N VAL A 287 -32.62 -37.68 7.53
CA VAL A 287 -32.94 -36.42 8.17
C VAL A 287 -33.85 -36.60 9.37
N THR A 288 -33.75 -35.68 10.33
CA THR A 288 -34.78 -35.53 11.37
C THR A 288 -35.65 -34.35 11.00
N VAL A 289 -36.95 -34.57 11.03
CA VAL A 289 -37.99 -33.59 10.68
C VAL A 289 -38.80 -33.25 11.92
N LEU A 290 -38.96 -31.98 12.18
CA LEU A 290 -39.82 -31.42 13.23
C LEU A 290 -40.91 -30.58 12.57
N PHE A 291 -42.15 -30.91 12.84
CA PHE A 291 -43.28 -30.05 12.59
C PHE A 291 -43.77 -29.43 13.92
N LEU A 292 -44.10 -28.15 13.88
CA LEU A 292 -44.84 -27.52 14.95
C LEU A 292 -46.03 -26.75 14.39
N ASP A 293 -47.09 -26.61 15.15
CA ASP A 293 -48.29 -25.90 14.74
C ASP A 293 -48.97 -25.22 15.96
N VAL A 294 -49.59 -24.07 15.72
CA VAL A 294 -50.27 -23.29 16.74
C VAL A 294 -51.64 -23.87 17.03
N ARG A 295 -51.91 -24.21 18.28
CA ARG A 295 -53.17 -24.88 18.63
C ARG A 295 -54.34 -23.91 18.75
N GLY A 296 -55.46 -24.27 18.09
CA GLY A 296 -56.67 -23.42 18.06
C GLY A 296 -56.54 -22.17 17.20
N PHE A 297 -55.55 -22.08 16.32
CA PHE A 297 -55.27 -20.88 15.54
C PHE A 297 -56.46 -20.41 14.71
N THR A 298 -57.21 -21.32 14.08
CA THR A 298 -58.38 -20.96 13.27
C THR A 298 -59.37 -20.13 14.07
N THR A 299 -59.73 -20.57 15.28
CA THR A 299 -60.64 -19.83 16.17
C THR A 299 -60.05 -18.50 16.66
N ILE A 300 -58.75 -18.50 16.96
CA ILE A 300 -58.03 -17.30 17.39
C ILE A 300 -57.97 -16.27 16.28
N SER A 301 -57.67 -16.68 15.06
CA SER A 301 -57.55 -15.79 13.90
C SER A 301 -58.86 -15.15 13.49
N GLU A 302 -60.03 -15.79 13.75
CA GLU A 302 -61.35 -15.21 13.53
C GLU A 302 -61.64 -14.06 14.50
N SER A 303 -60.99 -14.03 15.68
CA SER A 303 -61.18 -12.98 16.72
C SER A 303 -60.22 -11.80 16.61
N LEU A 304 -59.20 -11.91 15.76
CA LEU A 304 -58.15 -10.89 15.61
C LEU A 304 -58.24 -10.17 14.24
N THR A 305 -57.74 -8.95 14.19
CA THR A 305 -57.52 -8.30 12.90
C THR A 305 -56.38 -8.93 12.12
N PRO A 306 -56.33 -8.85 10.80
CA PRO A 306 -55.23 -9.45 10.01
C PRO A 306 -53.82 -8.97 10.46
N THR A 307 -53.68 -7.72 10.87
CA THR A 307 -52.43 -7.15 11.36
C THR A 307 -52.02 -7.78 12.69
N GLU A 308 -52.96 -8.02 13.59
CA GLU A 308 -52.71 -8.65 14.87
C GLU A 308 -52.34 -10.13 14.70
N VAL A 309 -52.95 -10.82 13.74
CA VAL A 309 -52.62 -12.21 13.37
C VAL A 309 -51.16 -12.27 12.92
N VAL A 310 -50.72 -11.39 12.00
CA VAL A 310 -49.34 -11.35 11.50
C VAL A 310 -48.37 -11.03 12.64
N ALA A 311 -48.69 -10.04 13.48
CA ALA A 311 -47.85 -9.68 14.63
C ALA A 311 -47.71 -10.84 15.63
N LEU A 312 -48.83 -11.56 15.92
CA LEU A 312 -48.83 -12.74 16.75
C LEU A 312 -47.90 -13.82 16.20
N LEU A 313 -48.11 -14.21 14.93
CA LEU A 313 -47.30 -15.26 14.30
C LEU A 313 -45.81 -14.89 14.26
N ASN A 314 -45.49 -13.67 13.90
CA ASN A 314 -44.08 -13.23 13.84
C ASN A 314 -43.37 -13.37 15.20
N GLU A 315 -44.00 -12.95 16.33
CA GLU A 315 -43.39 -13.10 17.66
C GLU A 315 -43.12 -14.57 18.01
N TYR A 316 -44.03 -15.50 17.63
CA TYR A 316 -43.83 -16.94 17.87
C TYR A 316 -42.82 -17.54 16.90
N PHE A 317 -42.85 -17.16 15.64
CA PHE A 317 -41.92 -17.63 14.65
C PHE A 317 -40.49 -17.20 14.92
N ASP A 318 -40.27 -15.98 15.43
CA ASP A 318 -38.95 -15.50 15.85
C ASP A 318 -38.35 -16.43 16.92
N VAL A 319 -39.17 -16.83 17.92
CA VAL A 319 -38.75 -17.79 18.95
C VAL A 319 -38.39 -19.16 18.35
N VAL A 320 -39.16 -19.63 17.39
CA VAL A 320 -38.91 -20.93 16.73
C VAL A 320 -37.59 -20.88 15.92
N VAL A 321 -37.42 -19.85 15.09
CA VAL A 321 -36.23 -19.68 14.25
C VAL A 321 -34.97 -19.62 15.10
N ASP A 322 -34.98 -18.81 16.17
CA ASP A 322 -33.84 -18.66 17.07
C ASP A 322 -33.43 -20.00 17.70
N ARG A 323 -34.38 -20.80 18.19
CA ARG A 323 -34.09 -22.10 18.81
C ARG A 323 -33.62 -23.13 17.77
N VAL A 324 -34.28 -23.20 16.62
CA VAL A 324 -33.89 -24.10 15.53
C VAL A 324 -32.45 -23.82 15.08
N THR A 325 -32.13 -22.57 14.85
CA THR A 325 -30.77 -22.14 14.45
C THR A 325 -29.73 -22.44 15.54
N ALA A 326 -30.05 -22.17 16.80
CA ALA A 326 -29.16 -22.44 17.94
C ALA A 326 -28.83 -23.95 18.08
N HIS A 327 -29.74 -24.82 17.69
CA HIS A 327 -29.56 -26.29 17.71
C HIS A 327 -29.09 -26.86 16.36
N GLY A 328 -28.60 -26.04 15.43
CA GLY A 328 -28.06 -26.48 14.13
C GLY A 328 -29.09 -27.05 13.19
N GLY A 329 -30.38 -26.72 13.37
CA GLY A 329 -31.47 -27.06 12.48
C GLY A 329 -31.67 -25.99 11.42
N THR A 330 -32.32 -26.37 10.33
CA THR A 330 -32.71 -25.48 9.24
C THR A 330 -34.22 -25.30 9.25
N LEU A 331 -34.73 -24.06 9.37
CA LEU A 331 -36.14 -23.79 9.06
C LEU A 331 -36.34 -24.00 7.56
N ASN A 332 -37.13 -25.01 7.20
CA ASN A 332 -37.43 -25.30 5.79
C ASN A 332 -38.50 -24.34 5.25
N LYS A 333 -39.64 -24.25 5.92
CA LYS A 333 -40.76 -23.37 5.53
C LYS A 333 -41.76 -23.15 6.64
N PHE A 334 -42.49 -22.05 6.53
CA PHE A 334 -43.78 -21.88 7.21
C PHE A 334 -44.93 -22.37 6.36
N ILE A 335 -45.91 -22.98 6.97
CA ILE A 335 -47.11 -23.55 6.32
C ILE A 335 -48.32 -22.99 7.08
N GLY A 336 -48.75 -21.76 6.75
CA GLY A 336 -49.77 -21.06 7.56
C GLY A 336 -49.22 -20.71 8.94
N ASP A 337 -49.81 -21.24 9.99
CA ASP A 337 -49.40 -21.13 11.39
C ASP A 337 -48.45 -22.25 11.85
N ALA A 338 -48.11 -23.18 10.95
CA ALA A 338 -47.18 -24.27 11.19
C ALA A 338 -45.76 -23.92 10.66
N ALA A 339 -44.74 -24.56 11.24
CA ALA A 339 -43.39 -24.55 10.73
C ALA A 339 -42.83 -25.96 10.55
N MET A 340 -42.06 -26.13 9.48
CA MET A 340 -41.29 -27.34 9.20
C MET A 340 -39.80 -27.05 9.34
N CYS A 341 -39.15 -27.82 10.24
CA CYS A 341 -37.73 -27.69 10.51
C CYS A 341 -37.03 -29.02 10.25
N ILE A 342 -35.78 -28.98 9.79
CA ILE A 342 -35.04 -30.18 9.43
C ILE A 342 -33.60 -30.14 9.96
N TRP A 343 -33.04 -31.30 10.29
CA TRP A 343 -31.64 -31.53 10.62
C TRP A 343 -31.10 -32.62 9.71
N GLY A 344 -29.91 -32.44 9.14
CA GLY A 344 -29.27 -33.36 8.20
C GLY A 344 -29.41 -32.99 6.73
N ALA A 345 -30.11 -31.87 6.45
CA ALA A 345 -30.15 -31.21 5.14
C ALA A 345 -30.43 -29.71 5.29
N PRO A 346 -29.87 -28.83 4.45
CA PRO A 346 -28.92 -29.11 3.38
C PRO A 346 -27.52 -29.49 3.90
N LYS A 347 -27.18 -29.16 5.14
CA LYS A 347 -25.92 -29.51 5.82
C LYS A 347 -26.09 -30.80 6.60
N GLU A 348 -25.07 -31.65 6.65
CA GLU A 348 -25.05 -32.83 7.50
C GLU A 348 -25.10 -32.42 8.98
N ALA A 349 -25.86 -33.12 9.78
CA ALA A 349 -25.98 -32.90 11.23
C ALA A 349 -25.61 -34.17 11.99
N GLN A 350 -24.66 -34.05 12.92
CA GLN A 350 -24.38 -35.12 13.88
C GLN A 350 -25.42 -35.12 14.99
N ASN A 351 -25.91 -36.30 15.40
CA ASN A 351 -26.93 -36.45 16.44
C ASN A 351 -28.21 -35.61 16.18
N ALA A 352 -28.69 -35.63 14.94
CA ALA A 352 -29.83 -34.83 14.48
C ALA A 352 -31.08 -35.03 15.34
N GLU A 353 -31.37 -36.25 15.76
CA GLU A 353 -32.53 -36.61 16.57
C GLU A 353 -32.46 -35.98 17.98
N ARG A 354 -31.27 -36.02 18.58
CA ARG A 354 -31.04 -35.39 19.90
C ARG A 354 -31.19 -33.88 19.83
N ALA A 355 -30.55 -33.25 18.82
CA ALA A 355 -30.63 -31.80 18.60
C ALA A 355 -32.10 -31.36 18.39
N ALA A 356 -32.87 -32.10 17.57
CA ALA A 356 -34.28 -31.79 17.32
C ALA A 356 -35.15 -31.89 18.58
N VAL A 357 -34.94 -32.93 19.41
CA VAL A 357 -35.71 -33.12 20.66
C VAL A 357 -35.35 -32.04 21.71
N HIS A 358 -34.07 -31.72 21.87
CA HIS A 358 -33.64 -30.63 22.76
C HIS A 358 -34.22 -29.28 22.30
N CYS A 359 -34.14 -29.00 21.00
CA CYS A 359 -34.73 -27.80 20.39
C CYS A 359 -36.24 -27.72 20.68
N ALA A 360 -36.98 -28.83 20.50
CA ALA A 360 -38.43 -28.88 20.74
C ALA A 360 -38.80 -28.54 22.19
N LEU A 361 -38.07 -29.08 23.18
CA LEU A 361 -38.28 -28.74 24.57
C LEU A 361 -37.96 -27.29 24.91
N GLU A 362 -36.91 -26.76 24.32
CA GLU A 362 -36.58 -25.32 24.46
C GLU A 362 -37.62 -24.44 23.77
N ILE A 363 -38.13 -24.82 22.61
CA ILE A 363 -39.23 -24.08 21.94
C ILE A 363 -40.48 -24.09 22.89
N GLN A 364 -40.88 -25.19 23.46
CA GLN A 364 -42.03 -25.25 24.39
C GLN A 364 -41.83 -24.32 25.58
N THR A 365 -40.61 -24.30 26.15
CA THR A 365 -40.28 -23.44 27.28
C THR A 365 -40.32 -21.95 26.89
N ALA A 366 -39.74 -21.58 25.73
CA ALA A 366 -39.70 -20.24 25.26
C ALA A 366 -41.08 -19.70 24.82
N VAL A 367 -41.89 -20.54 24.16
CA VAL A 367 -43.30 -20.23 23.83
C VAL A 367 -44.15 -20.03 25.06
N ALA A 368 -43.99 -20.86 26.10
CA ALA A 368 -44.67 -20.67 27.37
C ALA A 368 -44.29 -19.32 28.05
N ALA A 369 -42.98 -18.96 28.02
CA ALA A 369 -42.51 -17.67 28.54
C ALA A 369 -43.08 -16.50 27.73
N LEU A 370 -43.07 -16.57 26.39
CA LEU A 370 -43.66 -15.56 25.54
C LEU A 370 -45.16 -15.39 25.80
N SER A 371 -45.90 -16.53 25.91
CA SER A 371 -47.32 -16.52 26.20
C SER A 371 -47.62 -15.84 27.56
N LEU A 372 -46.77 -16.08 28.58
CA LEU A 372 -46.92 -15.41 29.86
C LEU A 372 -46.67 -13.87 29.76
N ASP A 373 -45.67 -13.46 28.98
CA ASP A 373 -45.42 -12.04 28.73
C ASP A 373 -46.57 -11.38 27.98
N ARG A 374 -47.07 -12.04 26.93
CA ARG A 374 -48.22 -11.55 26.14
C ARG A 374 -49.47 -11.44 27.03
N ALA A 375 -49.75 -12.41 27.90
CA ALA A 375 -50.86 -12.35 28.84
C ALA A 375 -50.73 -11.11 29.78
N ARG A 376 -49.54 -10.78 30.27
CA ARG A 376 -49.31 -9.59 31.10
C ARG A 376 -49.57 -8.28 30.32
N ARG A 377 -49.37 -8.30 29.00
CA ARG A 377 -49.67 -7.16 28.11
C ARG A 377 -51.14 -7.15 27.66
N GLY A 378 -51.96 -8.08 28.11
CA GLY A 378 -53.38 -8.19 27.68
C GLY A 378 -53.56 -8.69 26.26
N LEU A 379 -52.53 -9.34 25.66
CA LEU A 379 -52.54 -9.83 24.30
C LEU A 379 -52.91 -11.29 24.23
N THR A 380 -53.45 -11.73 23.09
CA THR A 380 -53.83 -13.12 22.84
C THR A 380 -52.61 -14.05 22.94
N THR A 381 -52.78 -15.16 23.58
CA THR A 381 -51.77 -16.22 23.81
C THR A 381 -52.09 -17.48 23.07
N VAL A 382 -51.07 -18.22 22.69
CA VAL A 382 -51.20 -19.50 22.01
C VAL A 382 -50.21 -20.52 22.59
N GLY A 383 -50.50 -21.79 22.39
CA GLY A 383 -49.58 -22.89 22.66
C GLY A 383 -49.32 -23.68 21.37
N VAL A 384 -48.18 -24.31 21.27
CA VAL A 384 -47.78 -25.09 20.11
C VAL A 384 -47.75 -26.60 20.43
N GLY A 385 -48.14 -27.41 19.42
CA GLY A 385 -47.91 -28.87 19.43
C GLY A 385 -46.75 -29.23 18.52
N ILE A 386 -45.90 -30.14 18.92
CA ILE A 386 -44.69 -30.52 18.17
C ILE A 386 -44.66 -32.03 17.89
N GLY A 387 -44.33 -32.39 16.64
CA GLY A 387 -44.12 -33.76 16.20
C GLY A 387 -42.76 -33.95 15.56
N ILE A 388 -42.01 -34.99 15.97
CA ILE A 388 -40.65 -35.24 15.48
C ILE A 388 -40.55 -36.69 14.99
N ASN A 389 -40.00 -36.86 13.79
CA ASN A 389 -39.62 -38.17 13.23
C ASN A 389 -38.31 -38.05 12.44
N ALA A 390 -37.62 -39.16 12.28
CA ALA A 390 -36.42 -39.24 11.47
C ALA A 390 -36.49 -40.43 10.49
N GLY A 391 -35.79 -40.33 9.40
CA GLY A 391 -35.69 -41.36 8.38
C GLY A 391 -35.14 -40.87 7.04
N GLU A 392 -35.06 -41.80 6.10
CA GLU A 392 -34.61 -41.46 4.74
C GLU A 392 -35.65 -40.64 3.98
N VAL A 393 -35.16 -39.63 3.28
CA VAL A 393 -35.95 -38.72 2.44
C VAL A 393 -35.17 -38.39 1.18
N VAL A 394 -35.84 -37.89 0.18
CA VAL A 394 -35.21 -37.19 -0.94
C VAL A 394 -35.15 -35.71 -0.58
N ALA A 395 -33.94 -35.18 -0.42
CA ALA A 395 -33.65 -33.77 -0.16
C ALA A 395 -33.16 -33.08 -1.44
N GLY A 396 -33.66 -31.91 -1.76
CA GLY A 396 -33.22 -31.17 -2.95
C GLY A 396 -34.23 -30.12 -3.40
N ASN A 397 -33.94 -29.51 -4.53
CA ASN A 397 -34.81 -28.52 -5.14
C ASN A 397 -35.93 -29.18 -5.90
N LEU A 398 -37.16 -28.89 -5.50
CA LEU A 398 -38.38 -29.41 -6.10
C LEU A 398 -39.22 -28.30 -6.70
N GLY A 399 -39.77 -28.50 -7.86
CA GLY A 399 -40.69 -27.55 -8.50
C GLY A 399 -40.54 -27.49 -10.02
N ALA A 400 -40.95 -26.38 -10.58
CA ALA A 400 -40.79 -26.08 -12.00
C ALA A 400 -39.57 -25.19 -12.23
N ALA A 401 -39.03 -25.20 -13.46
CA ALA A 401 -37.84 -24.42 -13.83
C ALA A 401 -37.92 -22.92 -13.45
N ARG A 402 -39.12 -22.34 -13.31
CA ARG A 402 -39.34 -20.95 -12.92
C ARG A 402 -39.60 -20.74 -11.43
N ARG A 403 -39.80 -21.82 -10.65
CA ARG A 403 -40.08 -21.76 -9.22
C ARG A 403 -39.61 -23.07 -8.56
N LEU A 404 -38.48 -23.01 -7.94
CA LEU A 404 -37.87 -24.12 -7.20
C LEU A 404 -37.98 -23.83 -5.70
N GLU A 405 -38.14 -24.86 -4.91
CA GLU A 405 -38.14 -24.82 -3.45
C GLU A 405 -37.27 -25.93 -2.92
N TYR A 406 -36.27 -25.61 -2.10
CA TYR A 406 -35.50 -26.63 -1.42
C TYR A 406 -36.37 -27.29 -0.35
N THR A 407 -36.55 -28.60 -0.44
CA THR A 407 -37.40 -29.32 0.52
C THR A 407 -36.99 -30.79 0.62
N VAL A 408 -37.59 -31.48 1.58
CA VAL A 408 -37.41 -32.92 1.78
C VAL A 408 -38.75 -33.62 1.58
N ILE A 409 -38.73 -34.77 0.88
CA ILE A 409 -39.91 -35.55 0.59
C ILE A 409 -39.67 -37.02 0.96
N GLY A 410 -40.60 -37.58 1.69
CA GLY A 410 -40.55 -39.00 2.08
C GLY A 410 -41.59 -39.36 3.11
N ASP A 411 -41.76 -40.66 3.36
CA ASP A 411 -42.68 -41.17 4.39
C ASP A 411 -42.35 -40.65 5.79
N ALA A 412 -41.01 -40.42 6.04
CA ALA A 412 -40.54 -39.84 7.30
C ALA A 412 -41.13 -38.45 7.58
N VAL A 413 -41.26 -37.60 6.53
CA VAL A 413 -41.84 -36.23 6.62
C VAL A 413 -43.32 -36.32 6.99
N ASN A 414 -44.05 -37.20 6.27
CA ASN A 414 -45.48 -37.38 6.50
C ASN A 414 -45.77 -37.92 7.91
N LEU A 415 -44.89 -38.77 8.45
CA LEU A 415 -45.04 -39.27 9.81
C LEU A 415 -44.82 -38.19 10.84
N ALA A 416 -43.80 -37.33 10.68
CA ALA A 416 -43.57 -36.19 11.58
C ALA A 416 -44.79 -35.24 11.65
N GLN A 417 -45.38 -34.92 10.49
CA GLN A 417 -46.57 -34.07 10.40
C GLN A 417 -47.79 -34.72 11.12
N ARG A 418 -47.94 -36.03 10.98
CA ARG A 418 -49.04 -36.75 11.67
C ARG A 418 -48.85 -36.82 13.18
N LEU A 419 -47.61 -36.91 13.66
CA LEU A 419 -47.30 -36.83 15.08
C LEU A 419 -47.64 -35.42 15.60
N GLU A 420 -47.24 -34.39 14.87
CA GLU A 420 -47.57 -33.00 15.20
C GLU A 420 -49.10 -32.85 15.36
N SER A 421 -49.91 -33.30 14.40
CA SER A 421 -51.38 -33.20 14.44
C SER A 421 -52.05 -33.89 15.67
N GLN A 422 -51.37 -34.84 16.31
CA GLN A 422 -51.82 -35.52 17.52
C GLN A 422 -51.36 -34.84 18.81
N ALA A 423 -50.38 -33.90 18.73
CA ALA A 423 -49.85 -33.20 19.88
C ALA A 423 -50.81 -32.12 20.36
N ARG A 424 -51.03 -31.98 21.63
CA ARG A 424 -51.73 -30.85 22.24
C ARG A 424 -50.81 -29.67 22.48
N ALA A 425 -51.36 -28.52 22.84
CA ALA A 425 -50.55 -27.38 23.27
C ALA A 425 -49.60 -27.78 24.42
N GLY A 426 -48.32 -27.50 24.26
CA GLY A 426 -47.27 -27.87 25.20
C GLY A 426 -46.71 -29.29 25.07
N GLU A 427 -47.24 -30.10 24.13
CA GLU A 427 -46.77 -31.50 23.94
C GLU A 427 -45.72 -31.61 22.86
N VAL A 428 -44.74 -32.49 23.07
CA VAL A 428 -43.74 -32.92 22.05
C VAL A 428 -43.89 -34.41 21.86
N LEU A 429 -44.34 -34.84 20.68
CA LEU A 429 -44.51 -36.25 20.30
C LEU A 429 -43.38 -36.70 19.38
N ILE A 430 -42.82 -37.85 19.68
CA ILE A 430 -41.73 -38.46 18.91
C ILE A 430 -42.11 -39.88 18.47
N SER A 431 -41.57 -40.31 17.33
CA SER A 431 -41.71 -41.69 16.83
C SER A 431 -40.85 -42.64 17.65
N GLN A 432 -41.11 -43.97 17.50
CA GLN A 432 -40.28 -45.00 18.09
C GLN A 432 -38.81 -44.86 17.69
N TYR A 433 -38.53 -44.59 16.42
CA TYR A 433 -37.16 -44.44 15.91
C TYR A 433 -36.41 -43.31 16.62
N VAL A 434 -37.04 -42.16 16.77
CA VAL A 434 -36.44 -41.02 17.50
C VAL A 434 -36.25 -41.35 18.98
N TYR A 435 -37.25 -42.00 19.62
CA TYR A 435 -37.14 -42.44 21.02
C TYR A 435 -35.93 -43.32 21.24
N ASP A 436 -35.70 -44.34 20.37
CA ASP A 436 -34.57 -45.26 20.49
C ASP A 436 -33.20 -44.53 20.46
N LYS A 437 -33.13 -43.36 19.82
CA LYS A 437 -31.92 -42.52 19.73
C LYS A 437 -31.70 -41.57 20.94
N VAL A 438 -32.78 -41.27 21.66
CA VAL A 438 -32.74 -40.26 22.76
C VAL A 438 -33.18 -40.85 24.10
N ALA A 439 -33.48 -42.16 24.19
CA ALA A 439 -34.02 -42.81 25.37
C ALA A 439 -33.17 -42.65 26.64
N ASP A 440 -31.87 -42.49 26.52
CA ASP A 440 -30.91 -42.24 27.56
C ASP A 440 -30.99 -40.79 28.15
N GLU A 441 -31.47 -39.85 27.36
CA GLU A 441 -31.45 -38.41 27.71
C GLU A 441 -32.82 -37.84 28.09
N VAL A 442 -33.92 -38.49 27.73
CA VAL A 442 -35.28 -37.96 27.92
C VAL A 442 -36.16 -38.80 28.84
N GLU A 443 -37.03 -38.15 29.61
CA GLU A 443 -38.18 -38.79 30.25
C GLU A 443 -39.38 -38.73 29.32
N VAL A 444 -39.95 -39.88 29.04
CA VAL A 444 -41.09 -39.99 28.14
C VAL A 444 -42.27 -40.72 28.76
N VAL A 445 -43.46 -40.47 28.23
CA VAL A 445 -44.67 -41.19 28.55
C VAL A 445 -45.19 -41.88 27.26
N PRO A 446 -45.45 -43.20 27.29
CA PRO A 446 -46.03 -43.87 26.15
C PRO A 446 -47.45 -43.35 25.87
N ARG A 447 -47.75 -43.07 24.63
CA ARG A 447 -49.08 -42.71 24.15
C ARG A 447 -49.76 -43.91 23.47
N ALA A 448 -51.07 -43.93 23.46
CA ALA A 448 -51.80 -44.96 22.72
C ALA A 448 -51.37 -44.96 21.25
N ALA A 449 -51.05 -46.17 20.71
CA ALA A 449 -50.69 -46.29 19.33
C ALA A 449 -51.83 -45.82 18.43
N VAL A 450 -51.55 -44.92 17.50
CA VAL A 450 -52.55 -44.29 16.64
C VAL A 450 -52.51 -44.88 15.24
N LYS A 451 -53.67 -45.24 14.71
CA LYS A 451 -53.81 -45.66 13.31
C LYS A 451 -53.71 -44.42 12.42
N LEU A 452 -52.53 -44.19 11.86
CA LEU A 452 -52.29 -43.04 10.98
C LEU A 452 -52.70 -43.36 9.54
N LYS A 453 -53.29 -42.40 8.83
CA LYS A 453 -53.73 -42.56 7.43
C LYS A 453 -52.52 -43.01 6.58
N GLY A 454 -52.66 -44.16 5.87
CA GLY A 454 -51.60 -44.73 5.02
C GLY A 454 -50.60 -45.64 5.74
N LYS A 455 -50.74 -45.91 7.02
CA LYS A 455 -50.03 -46.98 7.74
C LYS A 455 -50.93 -48.17 7.98
N SER A 456 -50.45 -49.37 7.71
CA SER A 456 -51.23 -50.62 7.89
C SER A 456 -51.37 -51.01 9.36
N GLN A 457 -50.43 -50.69 10.18
CA GLN A 457 -50.41 -50.95 11.64
C GLN A 457 -50.42 -49.67 12.44
N PRO A 458 -50.95 -49.64 13.67
CA PRO A 458 -50.84 -48.54 14.61
C PRO A 458 -49.37 -48.21 14.91
N VAL A 459 -49.01 -46.91 14.89
CA VAL A 459 -47.67 -46.45 15.15
C VAL A 459 -47.54 -46.07 16.64
N PRO A 460 -46.55 -46.65 17.39
CA PRO A 460 -46.30 -46.25 18.78
C PRO A 460 -45.76 -44.82 18.84
N LEU A 461 -46.25 -44.07 19.81
CA LEU A 461 -45.90 -42.66 20.02
C LEU A 461 -45.39 -42.47 21.45
N TRP A 462 -44.45 -41.55 21.59
CA TRP A 462 -43.89 -41.19 22.88
C TRP A 462 -44.03 -39.69 23.07
N GLU A 463 -44.53 -39.30 24.25
CA GLU A 463 -44.55 -37.88 24.65
C GLU A 463 -43.30 -37.62 25.45
N VAL A 464 -42.48 -36.64 25.00
CA VAL A 464 -41.29 -36.19 25.73
C VAL A 464 -41.74 -35.19 26.82
N LYS A 465 -41.41 -35.49 28.06
CA LYS A 465 -41.76 -34.58 29.22
C LYS A 465 -40.64 -33.62 29.55
N ARG A 466 -39.43 -34.11 29.64
CA ARG A 466 -38.22 -33.29 29.97
C ARG A 466 -36.95 -34.09 29.68
N LEU A 467 -35.85 -33.36 29.74
CA LEU A 467 -34.52 -33.97 29.76
C LEU A 467 -34.29 -34.64 31.12
N LYS A 468 -33.67 -35.82 31.13
CA LYS A 468 -33.14 -36.41 32.35
C LYS A 468 -32.03 -35.57 32.95
N LEU A 469 -32.04 -35.29 34.21
CA LEU A 469 -30.92 -34.72 34.88
C LEU A 469 -29.75 -35.70 34.79
N LYS A 470 -28.65 -35.29 34.14
CA LYS A 470 -27.40 -36.05 34.24
C LYS A 470 -27.04 -36.18 35.69
N ALA A 471 -27.01 -37.44 36.24
CA ALA A 471 -26.42 -37.68 37.51
C ALA A 471 -25.00 -37.16 37.47
N THR A 472 -24.73 -36.10 38.23
CA THR A 472 -23.37 -35.61 38.44
C THR A 472 -22.63 -36.73 39.15
N THR A 473 -21.82 -37.49 38.39
CA THR A 473 -20.87 -38.42 38.99
C THR A 473 -19.87 -37.56 39.71
N GLU A 474 -20.08 -37.28 40.99
CA GLU A 474 -19.04 -36.80 41.88
C GLU A 474 -17.94 -37.86 41.85
N ALA A 475 -16.84 -37.50 41.23
CA ALA A 475 -15.62 -38.29 41.33
C ALA A 475 -15.15 -38.23 42.81
N ALA A 476 -15.22 -39.40 43.46
CA ALA A 476 -14.57 -39.68 44.71
C ALA A 476 -13.04 -39.75 44.53
#